data_12af71eec42d98896c4a5ca204da0bbe
#
_entry.id   12af71eec42d98896c4a5ca204da0bbe
#
_cell.length_a   1.000
_cell.length_b   1.000
_cell.length_c   1.000
_cell.angle_alpha   90.00
_cell.angle_beta   90.00
_cell.angle_gamma   90.00
#
_symmetry.space_group_name_H-M   'P 1'
#
loop_
_entity.id
_entity.type
_entity.pdbx_description
1 polymer ?
#
loop_
_entity_poly.entity_id
_entity_poly.type
_entity_poly.pdbx_seq_one_letter_code
_entity_poly.pdbx_strand_id
1 'polypeptide(L)' 'MTLWLEVTPDEYELPLAVADSVQELARLRGKRAGTIKACVCKWEKGKRKRSIYVRVRVDDED' A
#
# COMPACT_ATOMS: atom_id res chain seq x y z
N MET A 1 9.85 -10.40 1.83
CA MET A 1 8.38 -10.33 1.96
C MET A 1 7.91 -8.90 1.77
N THR A 2 6.87 -8.71 1.00
CA THR A 2 6.33 -7.38 0.74
C THR A 2 4.93 -7.28 1.28
N LEU A 3 4.64 -6.22 2.02
CA LEU A 3 3.30 -5.97 2.54
C LEU A 3 2.70 -4.77 1.82
N TRP A 4 1.43 -4.89 1.50
CA TRP A 4 0.65 -3.83 0.88
C TRP A 4 -0.35 -3.34 1.91
N LEU A 5 -0.38 -2.03 2.12
CA LEU A 5 -1.20 -1.45 3.17
C LEU A 5 -2.07 -0.33 2.63
N GLU A 6 -3.23 -0.20 3.23
CA GLU A 6 -4.03 1.03 3.09
C GLU A 6 -3.94 1.75 4.42
N VAL A 7 -3.59 3.04 4.38
CA VAL A 7 -3.39 3.84 5.59
C VAL A 7 -4.28 5.07 5.56
N THR A 8 -4.44 5.70 6.70
CA THR A 8 -5.24 6.93 6.77
C THR A 8 -4.52 8.04 6.01
N PRO A 9 -5.27 8.98 5.39
CA PRO A 9 -4.66 10.04 4.59
C PRO A 9 -4.18 11.23 5.40
N ASP A 10 -3.82 11.02 6.64
CA ASP A 10 -3.34 12.10 7.51
C ASP A 10 -1.90 11.83 7.90
N GLU A 11 -1.37 12.68 8.77
CA GLU A 11 0.03 12.59 9.18
C GLU A 11 0.35 11.33 9.98
N TYR A 12 -0.66 10.69 10.54
CA TYR A 12 -0.46 9.51 11.36
C TYR A 12 -0.31 8.24 10.55
N GLU A 13 -0.89 8.22 9.34
CA GLU A 13 -0.81 7.09 8.43
C GLU A 13 -1.08 5.75 9.12
N LEU A 14 -2.17 5.71 9.87
CA LEU A 14 -2.54 4.51 10.60
C LEU A 14 -3.00 3.41 9.64
N PRO A 15 -2.53 2.17 9.83
CA PRO A 15 -2.91 1.09 8.91
C PRO A 15 -4.39 0.73 9.07
N LEU A 16 -5.11 0.75 7.95
CA LEU A 16 -6.51 0.36 7.87
C LEU A 16 -6.66 -1.07 7.39
N ALA A 17 -5.74 -1.53 6.56
CA ALA A 17 -5.73 -2.89 6.05
C ALA A 17 -4.32 -3.26 5.64
N VAL A 18 -3.97 -4.52 5.83
CA VAL A 18 -2.64 -5.04 5.49
C VAL A 18 -2.82 -6.36 4.76
N ALA A 19 -2.08 -6.55 3.69
CA ALA A 19 -2.10 -7.80 2.94
C ALA A 19 -0.72 -8.08 2.39
N ASP A 20 -0.47 -9.35 2.08
CA ASP A 20 0.83 -9.77 1.56
C ASP A 20 0.86 -9.75 0.03
N SER A 21 -0.22 -9.33 -0.61
CA SER A 21 -0.25 -9.13 -2.06
C SER A 21 -1.22 -8.02 -2.39
N VAL A 22 -1.01 -7.39 -3.54
CA VAL A 22 -1.88 -6.31 -3.98
C VAL A 22 -3.27 -6.85 -4.31
N GLN A 23 -3.36 -8.07 -4.82
CA GLN A 23 -4.64 -8.69 -5.13
C GLN A 23 -5.45 -8.90 -3.87
N GLU A 24 -4.81 -9.34 -2.82
CA GLU A 24 -5.48 -9.56 -1.55
C GLU A 24 -5.97 -8.25 -0.94
N LEU A 25 -5.13 -7.23 -0.98
CA LEU A 25 -5.53 -5.91 -0.48
C LEU A 25 -6.71 -5.36 -1.27
N ALA A 26 -6.69 -5.53 -2.59
CA ALA A 26 -7.77 -5.09 -3.45
C ALA A 26 -9.08 -5.77 -3.07
N ARG A 27 -9.01 -7.07 -2.78
CA ARG A 27 -10.20 -7.83 -2.37
C ARG A 27 -10.72 -7.32 -1.03
N LEU A 28 -9.82 -7.13 -0.08
CA LEU A 28 -10.21 -6.69 1.26
C LEU A 28 -10.90 -5.31 1.24
N ARG A 29 -10.48 -4.44 0.33
CA ARG A 29 -10.98 -3.07 0.30
C ARG A 29 -11.98 -2.83 -0.83
N GLY A 30 -12.31 -3.85 -1.60
CA GLY A 30 -13.24 -3.71 -2.71
C GLY A 30 -12.74 -2.80 -3.82
N LYS A 31 -11.45 -2.79 -4.06
CA LYS A 31 -10.80 -1.96 -5.08
C LYS A 31 -10.16 -2.83 -6.15
N ARG A 32 -9.72 -2.21 -7.23
CA ARG A 32 -9.00 -2.91 -8.28
C ARG A 32 -7.51 -2.93 -7.98
N ALA A 33 -6.88 -4.08 -8.18
CA ALA A 33 -5.44 -4.20 -7.93
C ALA A 33 -4.64 -3.20 -8.76
N GLY A 34 -5.04 -2.97 -9.99
CA GLY A 34 -4.36 -2.01 -10.86
C GLY A 34 -4.39 -0.60 -10.31
N THR A 35 -5.50 -0.20 -9.69
CA THR A 35 -5.63 1.12 -9.08
C THR A 35 -4.67 1.26 -7.92
N ILE A 36 -4.57 0.24 -7.07
CA ILE A 36 -3.67 0.27 -5.92
C ILE A 36 -2.23 0.32 -6.39
N LYS A 37 -1.87 -0.50 -7.37
CA LYS A 37 -0.52 -0.51 -7.91
C LYS A 37 -0.14 0.85 -8.50
N ALA A 38 -1.06 1.48 -9.23
CA ALA A 38 -0.80 2.78 -9.83
C ALA A 38 -0.54 3.83 -8.75
N CYS A 39 -1.33 3.83 -7.68
CA CYS A 39 -1.15 4.76 -6.57
C CYS A 39 0.21 4.57 -5.90
N VAL A 40 0.59 3.31 -5.63
CA VAL A 40 1.87 3.03 -5.00
C VAL A 40 3.02 3.44 -5.91
N CYS A 41 2.90 3.15 -7.20
CA CYS A 41 3.92 3.53 -8.17
C CYS A 41 4.15 5.03 -8.20
N LYS A 42 3.07 5.81 -8.24
CA LYS A 42 3.18 7.26 -8.25
C LYS A 42 3.83 7.80 -6.98
N TRP A 43 3.48 7.21 -5.86
CA TRP A 43 4.08 7.59 -4.59
C TRP A 43 5.57 7.26 -4.55
N GLU A 44 5.93 6.05 -4.98
CA GLU A 44 7.35 5.63 -4.97
C GLU A 44 8.21 6.45 -5.92
N LYS A 45 7.62 6.94 -7.00
CA LYS A 45 8.35 7.77 -7.95
C LYS A 45 8.40 9.24 -7.52
N GLY A 46 7.86 9.55 -6.37
CA GLY A 46 7.89 10.91 -5.85
C GLY A 46 6.89 11.85 -6.49
N LYS A 47 5.94 11.33 -7.27
CA LYS A 47 4.92 12.17 -7.90
C LYS A 47 3.81 12.56 -6.94
N ARG A 48 3.73 11.87 -5.80
CA ARG A 48 2.80 12.18 -4.73
C ARG A 48 3.55 12.25 -3.42
N LYS A 49 3.23 13.24 -2.62
CA LYS A 49 3.84 13.35 -1.30
C LYS A 49 3.23 12.35 -0.33
N ARG A 50 1.97 12.00 -0.53
CA ARG A 50 1.27 11.05 0.33
C ARG A 50 0.43 10.13 -0.51
N SER A 51 0.28 8.91 -0.04
CA SER A 51 -0.58 7.94 -0.68
C SER A 51 -1.29 7.16 0.42
N ILE A 52 -2.58 6.85 0.21
CA ILE A 52 -3.30 5.98 1.14
C ILE A 52 -2.92 4.53 0.94
N TYR A 53 -2.23 4.21 -0.14
CA TYR A 53 -1.73 2.86 -0.39
C TYR A 53 -0.22 2.91 -0.40
N VAL A 54 0.40 2.07 0.42
CA VAL A 54 1.86 2.01 0.51
C VAL A 54 2.31 0.56 0.45
N ARG A 55 3.54 0.38 0.03
CA ARG A 55 4.15 -0.93 -0.04
C ARG A 55 5.38 -0.91 0.87
N VAL A 56 5.45 -1.88 1.77
CA VAL A 56 6.55 -1.99 2.71
C VAL A 56 7.24 -3.31 2.48
N ARG A 57 8.55 -3.26 2.31
CA ARG A 57 9.34 -4.46 2.17
C ARG A 57 9.88 -4.86 3.53
N VAL A 58 9.55 -6.06 3.95
CA VAL A 58 10.00 -6.60 5.22
C VAL A 58 11.02 -7.69 4.93
N ASP A 59 12.23 -7.52 5.42
CA ASP A 59 13.26 -8.52 5.27
C ASP A 59 13.21 -9.46 6.45
N ASP A 60 13.17 -10.76 6.14
CA ASP A 60 13.17 -11.78 7.18
C ASP A 60 14.58 -12.26 7.45
N GLU A 61 15.51 -11.46 7.15
CA GLU A 61 16.87 -11.82 7.29
C GLU A 61 17.29 -11.92 8.73
N ASP A 62 18.05 -12.92 9.04
CA ASP A 62 18.54 -13.12 10.39
C ASP A 62 19.97 -12.73 10.54
#